data_351c7b6ba04cd70575a1f832fddc80a3
#
_entry.id   351c7b6ba04cd70575a1f832fddc80a3
#
_cell.length_a   1.000
_cell.length_b   1.000
_cell.length_c   1.000
_cell.angle_alpha   90.00
_cell.angle_beta   90.00
_cell.angle_gamma   90.00
#
_symmetry.space_group_name_H-M   'P 1'
#
loop_
_entity.id
_entity.type
_entity.pdbx_description
1 polymer ?
#
loop_
_entity_poly.entity_id
_entity_poly.type
_entity_poly.pdbx_seq_one_letter_code
_entity_poly.pdbx_strand_id
1 'polypeptide(L)'
;MVFRRIFTALLLLLSLTAVRAQSDFVRGADVSWGTEMEASGKKFYTTSGQETELFTLMKTIGMNAVRLRVWVNPLGYGYGAWCDQADVVKKAERAQQQGLDVMIDFHYSDFFADPGRQEMPKDWSGYTFDQVKTAVADHTKEVLTALKQKGIEPKWVQVGNETNNGFIFDHGKIDWNKEGSARYTNYVTLSNAGYDAVKEVFPDAYVIVHIANAYKAADYDGWFYKEFKEAGGKFDMIGLSHYPDLNDWDSTKSDVASNANAANSVKTLGDLFKVPVMIVETGFSVQDADKASQVMTDLFKKTKDLPQCAGIIYWEPLADGVWKPDYYTTVGWGAYDMGAFTTDGMPTAALDAFGNGSTAIHTPLSANNHDEATLWYDLQGRQTATPSKGLYIKKKGKDSCKIVLP
;
A
#
# COMPACT_ATOMS: atom_id res chain seq x y z
N MET A 1 65.33 3.32 45.53
CA MET A 1 64.17 4.17 45.26
C MET A 1 63.58 3.75 43.89
N VAL A 2 62.50 2.96 43.88
CA VAL A 2 61.91 2.48 42.69
C VAL A 2 60.55 3.19 42.50
N PHE A 3 60.43 4.04 41.46
CA PHE A 3 59.23 4.72 41.14
C PHE A 3 58.31 3.76 40.30
N ARG A 4 57.20 3.30 40.89
CA ARG A 4 56.14 2.58 40.24
C ARG A 4 55.25 3.59 39.51
N ARG A 5 55.28 3.58 38.18
CA ARG A 5 54.27 4.28 37.34
C ARG A 5 53.04 3.40 37.21
N ILE A 6 51.93 3.87 37.78
CA ILE A 6 50.61 3.29 37.60
C ILE A 6 50.02 3.89 36.31
N PHE A 7 49.87 3.07 35.29
CA PHE A 7 49.11 3.43 34.09
C PHE A 7 47.62 3.15 34.35
N THR A 8 46.85 4.21 34.54
CA THR A 8 45.38 4.10 34.59
C THR A 8 44.87 4.09 33.17
N ALA A 9 44.47 2.94 32.66
CA ALA A 9 43.77 2.81 31.38
C ALA A 9 42.34 3.26 31.57
N LEU A 10 42.00 4.44 31.05
CA LEU A 10 40.62 4.93 30.94
C LEU A 10 39.96 4.24 29.74
N LEU A 11 39.16 3.19 29.99
CA LEU A 11 38.28 2.60 28.99
C LEU A 11 37.12 3.59 28.73
N LEU A 12 37.24 4.39 27.67
CA LEU A 12 36.08 5.05 27.06
C LEU A 12 35.21 3.96 26.40
N LEU A 13 34.15 3.59 27.06
CA LEU A 13 33.01 2.92 26.41
C LEU A 13 32.34 3.96 25.49
N LEU A 14 32.77 3.99 24.25
CA LEU A 14 31.99 4.57 23.18
C LEU A 14 30.75 3.68 23.00
N SER A 15 29.62 4.08 23.59
CA SER A 15 28.32 3.61 23.20
C SER A 15 28.09 4.07 21.74
N LEU A 16 28.40 3.21 20.78
CA LEU A 16 27.94 3.33 19.42
C LEU A 16 26.42 3.18 19.47
N THR A 17 25.73 4.28 19.72
CA THR A 17 24.36 4.41 19.24
C THR A 17 24.50 4.34 17.72
N ALA A 18 24.22 3.16 17.15
CA ALA A 18 24.00 3.05 15.72
C ALA A 18 22.88 4.04 15.40
N VAL A 19 23.24 5.22 14.89
CA VAL A 19 22.31 6.06 14.17
C VAL A 19 21.92 5.21 12.98
N ARG A 20 20.80 4.49 13.12
CA ARG A 20 20.17 3.77 12.02
C ARG A 20 19.90 4.85 10.97
N ALA A 21 20.62 4.82 9.87
CA ALA A 21 20.34 5.70 8.74
C ALA A 21 18.84 5.58 8.52
N GLN A 22 18.13 6.70 8.58
CA GLN A 22 16.70 6.74 8.33
C GLN A 22 16.54 6.16 6.91
N SER A 23 16.02 4.94 6.81
CA SER A 23 15.76 4.34 5.50
C SER A 23 14.87 5.31 4.73
N ASP A 24 15.15 5.50 3.45
CA ASP A 24 14.31 6.36 2.62
C ASP A 24 12.84 6.01 2.82
N PHE A 25 12.02 7.05 3.04
CA PHE A 25 10.57 6.89 3.20
C PHE A 25 10.00 6.07 2.04
N VAL A 26 9.28 5.00 2.36
CA VAL A 26 8.72 4.08 1.36
C VAL A 26 7.55 4.76 0.65
N ARG A 27 7.63 4.81 -0.66
CA ARG A 27 6.57 5.19 -1.60
C ARG A 27 6.35 3.99 -2.50
N GLY A 28 5.34 3.20 -2.19
CA GLY A 28 5.15 1.92 -2.85
C GLY A 28 3.80 1.75 -3.53
N ALA A 29 3.71 0.70 -4.33
CA ALA A 29 2.48 0.21 -4.92
C ALA A 29 2.32 -1.28 -4.68
N ASP A 30 1.12 -1.72 -4.29
CA ASP A 30 0.73 -3.12 -4.48
C ASP A 30 0.33 -3.29 -5.94
N VAL A 31 1.05 -4.13 -6.66
CA VAL A 31 0.83 -4.40 -8.09
C VAL A 31 0.58 -5.87 -8.35
N SER A 32 -0.08 -6.51 -7.41
CA SER A 32 -0.31 -7.95 -7.44
C SER A 32 -1.15 -8.41 -8.62
N TRP A 33 -2.05 -7.56 -9.13
CA TRP A 33 -2.82 -7.81 -10.36
C TRP A 33 -2.02 -7.61 -11.65
N GLY A 34 -0.81 -7.03 -11.59
CA GLY A 34 -0.08 -6.60 -12.77
C GLY A 34 0.06 -7.67 -13.85
N THR A 35 0.49 -8.88 -13.51
CA THR A 35 0.65 -10.00 -14.47
C THR A 35 -0.67 -10.49 -15.05
N GLU A 36 -1.76 -10.47 -14.26
CA GLU A 36 -3.11 -10.84 -14.71
C GLU A 36 -3.67 -9.79 -15.67
N MET A 37 -3.49 -8.51 -15.36
CA MET A 37 -3.86 -7.40 -16.24
C MET A 37 -3.12 -7.47 -17.57
N GLU A 38 -1.81 -7.67 -17.55
CA GLU A 38 -1.00 -7.84 -18.75
C GLU A 38 -1.47 -9.04 -19.61
N ALA A 39 -1.78 -10.16 -18.96
CA ALA A 39 -2.31 -11.36 -19.64
C ALA A 39 -3.70 -11.12 -20.26
N SER A 40 -4.50 -10.23 -19.69
CA SER A 40 -5.79 -9.81 -20.26
C SER A 40 -5.63 -8.81 -21.43
N GLY A 41 -4.40 -8.43 -21.75
CA GLY A 41 -4.09 -7.48 -22.83
C GLY A 41 -4.03 -6.02 -22.39
N LYS A 42 -4.10 -5.72 -21.08
CA LYS A 42 -3.87 -4.36 -20.56
C LYS A 42 -2.43 -3.95 -20.84
N LYS A 43 -2.28 -2.69 -21.26
CA LYS A 43 -0.99 -2.03 -21.47
C LYS A 43 -0.91 -0.80 -20.60
N PHE A 44 0.33 -0.43 -20.25
CA PHE A 44 0.57 0.70 -19.38
C PHE A 44 1.40 1.75 -20.10
N TYR A 45 1.10 3.02 -19.81
CA TYR A 45 1.70 4.15 -20.50
C TYR A 45 2.17 5.19 -19.48
N THR A 46 3.23 5.91 -19.84
CA THR A 46 3.62 7.14 -19.13
C THR A 46 2.56 8.22 -19.36
N THR A 47 2.62 9.29 -18.58
CA THR A 47 1.76 10.48 -18.79
C THR A 47 1.97 11.15 -20.16
N SER A 48 3.09 10.89 -20.83
CA SER A 48 3.35 11.32 -22.20
C SER A 48 2.79 10.38 -23.28
N GLY A 49 2.11 9.27 -22.87
CA GLY A 49 1.52 8.31 -23.80
C GLY A 49 2.50 7.26 -24.35
N GLN A 50 3.70 7.15 -23.79
CA GLN A 50 4.66 6.13 -24.20
C GLN A 50 4.33 4.81 -23.49
N GLU A 51 4.10 3.73 -24.27
CA GLU A 51 3.95 2.39 -23.72
C GLU A 51 5.23 1.98 -22.98
N THR A 52 5.09 1.45 -21.78
CA THR A 52 6.21 1.06 -20.94
C THR A 52 5.88 -0.17 -20.08
N GLU A 53 6.91 -0.86 -19.67
CA GLU A 53 6.83 -2.00 -18.76
C GLU A 53 6.37 -1.55 -17.37
N LEU A 54 5.52 -2.35 -16.71
CA LEU A 54 4.84 -1.98 -15.47
C LEU A 54 5.78 -1.52 -14.35
N PHE A 55 6.83 -2.31 -14.04
CA PHE A 55 7.73 -1.97 -12.93
C PHE A 55 8.64 -0.79 -13.27
N THR A 56 8.98 -0.63 -14.56
CA THR A 56 9.63 0.59 -15.07
C THR A 56 8.73 1.81 -14.88
N LEU A 57 7.42 1.67 -15.11
CA LEU A 57 6.46 2.75 -14.88
C LEU A 57 6.39 3.12 -13.39
N MET A 58 6.31 2.14 -12.49
CA MET A 58 6.31 2.40 -11.03
C MET A 58 7.57 3.19 -10.62
N LYS A 59 8.73 2.80 -11.13
CA LYS A 59 9.98 3.53 -10.89
C LYS A 59 9.94 4.95 -11.45
N THR A 60 9.41 5.13 -12.66
CA THR A 60 9.27 6.44 -13.34
C THR A 60 8.34 7.37 -12.57
N ILE A 61 7.26 6.85 -12.00
CA ILE A 61 6.35 7.58 -11.11
C ILE A 61 7.09 8.11 -9.85
N GLY A 62 8.16 7.45 -9.43
CA GLY A 62 8.94 7.81 -8.26
C GLY A 62 8.77 6.86 -7.08
N MET A 63 8.12 5.73 -7.31
CA MET A 63 8.02 4.68 -6.32
C MET A 63 9.37 4.00 -6.10
N ASN A 64 9.61 3.54 -4.89
CA ASN A 64 10.84 2.86 -4.51
C ASN A 64 10.60 1.45 -3.96
N ALA A 65 9.34 1.02 -3.85
CA ALA A 65 8.96 -0.31 -3.38
C ALA A 65 7.71 -0.83 -4.08
N VAL A 66 7.56 -2.15 -4.09
CA VAL A 66 6.32 -2.83 -4.45
C VAL A 66 5.91 -3.81 -3.37
N ARG A 67 4.60 -3.98 -3.19
CA ARG A 67 3.98 -5.01 -2.37
C ARG A 67 3.35 -6.06 -3.27
N LEU A 68 3.56 -7.33 -2.95
CA LEU A 68 3.11 -8.47 -3.73
C LEU A 68 2.42 -9.47 -2.80
N ARG A 69 1.11 -9.66 -2.95
CA ARG A 69 0.38 -10.66 -2.17
C ARG A 69 0.67 -12.07 -2.66
N VAL A 70 0.59 -13.00 -1.74
CA VAL A 70 0.79 -14.43 -1.99
C VAL A 70 -0.43 -15.21 -1.53
N TRP A 71 -0.97 -16.02 -2.44
CA TRP A 71 -1.98 -17.03 -2.17
C TRP A 71 -1.37 -18.43 -2.16
N VAL A 72 -2.01 -19.37 -1.49
CA VAL A 72 -1.47 -20.74 -1.35
C VAL A 72 -1.69 -21.56 -2.63
N ASN A 73 -2.95 -21.74 -3.03
CA ASN A 73 -3.30 -22.50 -4.23
C ASN A 73 -4.51 -21.88 -4.96
N PRO A 74 -4.36 -20.69 -5.57
CA PRO A 74 -5.46 -20.02 -6.28
C PRO A 74 -5.97 -20.83 -7.49
N LEU A 75 -5.10 -21.63 -8.13
CA LEU A 75 -5.44 -22.48 -9.26
C LEU A 75 -6.49 -23.54 -8.87
N GLY A 76 -6.41 -24.08 -7.65
CA GLY A 76 -7.36 -25.04 -7.11
C GLY A 76 -8.79 -24.51 -6.98
N TYR A 77 -8.96 -23.19 -6.98
CA TYR A 77 -10.26 -22.50 -7.01
C TYR A 77 -10.72 -22.09 -8.42
N GLY A 78 -9.90 -22.30 -9.44
CA GLY A 78 -10.20 -21.85 -10.81
C GLY A 78 -9.93 -20.37 -11.05
N TYR A 79 -9.15 -19.72 -10.18
CA TYR A 79 -8.80 -18.29 -10.27
C TYR A 79 -7.52 -18.04 -11.09
N GLY A 80 -7.01 -19.06 -11.80
CA GLY A 80 -5.69 -19.00 -12.42
C GLY A 80 -4.56 -19.15 -11.40
N ALA A 81 -3.33 -19.10 -11.89
CA ALA A 81 -2.12 -19.16 -11.04
C ALA A 81 -1.63 -17.76 -10.62
N TRP A 82 -2.54 -16.77 -10.62
CA TRP A 82 -2.20 -15.40 -10.23
C TRP A 82 -1.96 -15.33 -8.73
N CYS A 83 -0.90 -14.62 -8.34
CA CYS A 83 -0.46 -14.49 -6.95
C CYS A 83 -0.05 -15.81 -6.27
N ASP A 84 0.14 -16.91 -7.00
CA ASP A 84 0.86 -18.07 -6.47
C ASP A 84 2.37 -17.78 -6.34
N GLN A 85 3.12 -18.71 -5.79
CA GLN A 85 4.57 -18.58 -5.63
C GLN A 85 5.28 -18.22 -6.93
N ALA A 86 4.95 -18.88 -8.06
CA ALA A 86 5.66 -18.69 -9.32
C ALA A 86 5.40 -17.29 -9.89
N ASP A 87 4.16 -16.81 -9.82
CA ASP A 87 3.78 -15.50 -10.28
C ASP A 87 4.38 -14.39 -9.41
N VAL A 88 4.42 -14.58 -8.09
CA VAL A 88 5.07 -13.64 -7.15
C VAL A 88 6.57 -13.54 -7.41
N VAL A 89 7.26 -14.67 -7.59
CA VAL A 89 8.69 -14.68 -7.95
C VAL A 89 8.94 -13.92 -9.24
N LYS A 90 8.12 -14.15 -10.28
CA LYS A 90 8.22 -13.44 -11.56
C LYS A 90 8.06 -11.93 -11.41
N LYS A 91 7.08 -11.48 -10.62
CA LYS A 91 6.88 -10.04 -10.33
C LYS A 91 8.05 -9.46 -9.53
N ALA A 92 8.52 -10.17 -8.53
CA ALA A 92 9.64 -9.73 -7.70
C ALA A 92 10.97 -9.63 -8.48
N GLU A 93 11.24 -10.55 -9.44
CA GLU A 93 12.39 -10.45 -10.36
C GLU A 93 12.32 -9.15 -11.19
N ARG A 94 11.15 -8.83 -11.74
CA ARG A 94 10.92 -7.59 -12.51
C ARG A 94 11.11 -6.33 -11.65
N ALA A 95 10.59 -6.35 -10.43
CA ALA A 95 10.75 -5.24 -9.48
C ALA A 95 12.24 -5.01 -9.13
N GLN A 96 12.97 -6.08 -8.83
CA GLN A 96 14.40 -6.02 -8.53
C GLN A 96 15.22 -5.46 -9.70
N GLN A 97 14.91 -5.84 -10.95
CA GLN A 97 15.56 -5.31 -12.14
C GLN A 97 15.42 -3.79 -12.28
N GLN A 98 14.37 -3.20 -11.71
CA GLN A 98 14.15 -1.76 -11.66
C GLN A 98 14.70 -1.11 -10.39
N GLY A 99 15.34 -1.88 -9.50
CA GLY A 99 15.83 -1.39 -8.21
C GLY A 99 14.69 -0.93 -7.28
N LEU A 100 13.56 -1.62 -7.33
CA LEU A 100 12.45 -1.47 -6.39
C LEU A 100 12.63 -2.46 -5.25
N ASP A 101 12.43 -2.01 -4.02
CA ASP A 101 12.37 -2.88 -2.86
C ASP A 101 11.09 -3.72 -2.90
N VAL A 102 11.13 -4.91 -2.31
CA VAL A 102 10.02 -5.85 -2.36
C VAL A 102 9.46 -6.08 -0.94
N MET A 103 8.14 -5.99 -0.83
CA MET A 103 7.35 -6.49 0.29
C MET A 103 6.57 -7.72 -0.18
N ILE A 104 6.59 -8.79 0.60
CA ILE A 104 5.77 -9.97 0.37
C ILE A 104 4.62 -9.98 1.39
N ASP A 105 3.39 -10.16 0.92
CA ASP A 105 2.19 -10.18 1.72
C ASP A 105 1.51 -11.55 1.68
N PHE A 106 1.70 -12.34 2.73
CA PHE A 106 1.10 -13.66 2.85
C PHE A 106 -0.36 -13.56 3.32
N HIS A 107 -1.30 -13.95 2.46
CA HIS A 107 -2.71 -14.05 2.86
C HIS A 107 -3.02 -15.36 3.61
N TYR A 108 -2.22 -16.41 3.43
CA TYR A 108 -2.48 -17.76 3.95
C TYR A 108 -3.90 -18.26 3.63
N SER A 109 -4.31 -17.95 2.42
CA SER A 109 -5.60 -18.28 1.82
C SER A 109 -5.39 -18.52 0.33
N ASP A 110 -6.36 -19.09 -0.35
CA ASP A 110 -6.36 -19.22 -1.82
C ASP A 110 -7.01 -18.02 -2.50
N PHE A 111 -7.42 -17.02 -1.72
CA PHE A 111 -8.14 -15.83 -2.15
C PHE A 111 -7.82 -14.65 -1.23
N PHE A 112 -8.48 -13.50 -1.47
CA PHE A 112 -8.34 -12.33 -0.62
C PHE A 112 -8.70 -12.64 0.83
N ALA A 113 -7.82 -12.25 1.72
CA ALA A 113 -8.06 -12.22 3.16
C ALA A 113 -8.33 -10.77 3.59
N ASP A 114 -9.34 -10.58 4.43
CA ASP A 114 -9.73 -9.31 5.03
C ASP A 114 -10.26 -9.54 6.45
N PRO A 115 -10.60 -8.51 7.25
CA PRO A 115 -11.04 -8.71 8.64
C PRO A 115 -12.26 -9.63 8.83
N GLY A 116 -13.10 -9.75 7.79
CA GLY A 116 -14.29 -10.62 7.79
C GLY A 116 -14.07 -11.98 7.12
N ARG A 117 -13.03 -12.09 6.28
CA ARG A 117 -12.76 -13.26 5.46
C ARG A 117 -11.30 -13.69 5.60
N GLN A 118 -11.09 -14.78 6.31
CA GLN A 118 -9.77 -15.37 6.56
C GLN A 118 -9.87 -16.88 6.31
N GLU A 119 -10.27 -17.22 5.08
CA GLU A 119 -10.55 -18.62 4.71
C GLU A 119 -9.26 -19.44 4.68
N MET A 120 -9.29 -20.60 5.32
CA MET A 120 -8.19 -21.54 5.27
C MET A 120 -8.01 -22.07 3.83
N PRO A 121 -6.75 -22.22 3.35
CA PRO A 121 -6.51 -22.83 2.06
C PRO A 121 -7.19 -24.19 1.93
N LYS A 122 -7.74 -24.47 0.75
CA LYS A 122 -8.47 -25.71 0.48
C LYS A 122 -7.62 -26.95 0.72
N ASP A 123 -6.34 -26.88 0.35
CA ASP A 123 -5.39 -27.99 0.53
C ASP A 123 -5.09 -28.28 2.02
N TRP A 124 -5.38 -27.34 2.92
CA TRP A 124 -5.23 -27.52 4.36
C TRP A 124 -6.52 -27.98 5.05
N SER A 125 -7.58 -28.22 4.26
CA SER A 125 -8.87 -28.69 4.79
C SER A 125 -8.69 -29.99 5.58
N GLY A 126 -9.24 -30.03 6.79
CA GLY A 126 -9.12 -31.17 7.69
C GLY A 126 -7.80 -31.29 8.47
N TYR A 127 -6.90 -30.31 8.30
CA TYR A 127 -5.69 -30.26 9.13
C TYR A 127 -6.04 -29.99 10.60
N THR A 128 -5.30 -30.64 11.49
CA THR A 128 -5.28 -30.26 12.90
C THR A 128 -4.58 -28.91 13.09
N PHE A 129 -4.75 -28.28 14.24
CA PHE A 129 -4.07 -27.02 14.57
C PHE A 129 -2.55 -27.09 14.38
N ASP A 130 -1.91 -28.18 14.83
CA ASP A 130 -0.46 -28.36 14.68
C ASP A 130 -0.05 -28.54 13.21
N GLN A 131 -0.88 -29.20 12.40
CA GLN A 131 -0.65 -29.31 10.95
C GLN A 131 -0.79 -27.95 10.26
N VAL A 132 -1.78 -27.13 10.63
CA VAL A 132 -1.91 -25.76 10.11
C VAL A 132 -0.71 -24.90 10.49
N LYS A 133 -0.25 -24.99 11.75
CA LYS A 133 0.97 -24.31 12.20
C LYS A 133 2.19 -24.68 11.34
N THR A 134 2.37 -25.98 11.07
CA THR A 134 3.44 -26.44 10.19
C THR A 134 3.26 -25.93 8.77
N ALA A 135 2.05 -25.98 8.21
CA ALA A 135 1.75 -25.52 6.86
C ALA A 135 2.01 -24.02 6.68
N VAL A 136 1.71 -23.18 7.68
CA VAL A 136 2.07 -21.74 7.69
C VAL A 136 3.57 -21.57 7.57
N ALA A 137 4.35 -22.27 8.39
CA ALA A 137 5.82 -22.17 8.35
C ALA A 137 6.40 -22.67 7.02
N ASP A 138 5.91 -23.82 6.53
CA ASP A 138 6.41 -24.44 5.32
C ASP A 138 6.10 -23.59 4.08
N HIS A 139 4.86 -23.10 3.92
CA HIS A 139 4.48 -22.22 2.83
C HIS A 139 5.30 -20.93 2.84
N THR A 140 5.51 -20.33 4.02
CA THR A 140 6.35 -19.13 4.16
C THR A 140 7.77 -19.40 3.70
N LYS A 141 8.38 -20.50 4.16
CA LYS A 141 9.75 -20.88 3.77
C LYS A 141 9.86 -21.22 2.29
N GLU A 142 8.88 -21.89 1.73
CA GLU A 142 8.87 -22.29 0.33
C GLU A 142 8.92 -21.06 -0.58
N VAL A 143 8.01 -20.10 -0.39
CA VAL A 143 7.96 -18.87 -1.18
C VAL A 143 9.24 -18.04 -1.00
N LEU A 144 9.69 -17.84 0.25
CA LEU A 144 10.88 -17.04 0.53
C LEU A 144 12.17 -17.71 0.02
N THR A 145 12.25 -19.04 0.08
CA THR A 145 13.38 -19.80 -0.48
C THR A 145 13.42 -19.67 -2.01
N ALA A 146 12.28 -19.71 -2.68
CA ALA A 146 12.20 -19.49 -4.12
C ALA A 146 12.69 -18.08 -4.52
N LEU A 147 12.33 -17.05 -3.76
CA LEU A 147 12.88 -15.69 -3.94
C LEU A 147 14.39 -15.66 -3.71
N LYS A 148 14.88 -16.29 -2.64
CA LYS A 148 16.31 -16.35 -2.30
C LYS A 148 17.14 -17.03 -3.40
N GLN A 149 16.60 -18.09 -4.01
CA GLN A 149 17.25 -18.79 -5.15
C GLN A 149 17.42 -17.90 -6.37
N LYS A 150 16.59 -16.85 -6.49
CA LYS A 150 16.67 -15.82 -7.53
C LYS A 150 17.51 -14.61 -7.14
N GLY A 151 18.11 -14.64 -5.95
CA GLY A 151 18.87 -13.51 -5.39
C GLY A 151 17.99 -12.33 -5.00
N ILE A 152 16.70 -12.56 -4.70
CA ILE A 152 15.75 -11.54 -4.29
C ILE A 152 15.61 -11.59 -2.77
N GLU A 153 15.88 -10.47 -2.11
CA GLU A 153 15.78 -10.32 -0.66
C GLU A 153 14.68 -9.31 -0.33
N PRO A 154 13.47 -9.77 0.06
CA PRO A 154 12.41 -8.86 0.46
C PRO A 154 12.82 -8.10 1.72
N LYS A 155 12.62 -6.79 1.73
CA LYS A 155 12.87 -5.97 2.92
C LYS A 155 11.81 -6.17 3.98
N TRP A 156 10.58 -6.47 3.55
CA TRP A 156 9.42 -6.62 4.43
C TRP A 156 8.65 -7.89 4.07
N VAL A 157 8.17 -8.57 5.08
CA VAL A 157 7.28 -9.73 4.93
C VAL A 157 6.11 -9.58 5.87
N GLN A 158 4.93 -9.54 5.30
CA GLN A 158 3.67 -9.43 6.02
C GLN A 158 3.13 -10.84 6.30
N VAL A 159 2.91 -11.15 7.58
CA VAL A 159 2.41 -12.45 8.05
C VAL A 159 0.91 -12.34 8.34
N GLY A 160 0.11 -12.63 7.35
CA GLY A 160 -1.34 -12.40 7.31
C GLY A 160 -1.72 -11.00 6.83
N ASN A 161 -2.83 -10.89 6.11
CA ASN A 161 -3.42 -9.65 5.63
C ASN A 161 -4.62 -9.27 6.49
N GLU A 162 -4.66 -8.01 6.98
CA GLU A 162 -5.75 -7.42 7.74
C GLU A 162 -6.31 -8.31 8.87
N THR A 163 -5.42 -8.77 9.73
CA THR A 163 -5.67 -9.80 10.74
C THR A 163 -6.39 -9.29 12.00
N ASN A 164 -7.26 -8.30 11.89
CA ASN A 164 -8.02 -7.71 13.00
C ASN A 164 -8.75 -8.73 13.87
N ASN A 165 -9.21 -9.83 13.28
CA ASN A 165 -9.89 -10.94 13.95
C ASN A 165 -9.08 -12.24 13.97
N GLY A 166 -7.76 -12.14 13.73
CA GLY A 166 -6.89 -13.29 13.49
C GLY A 166 -6.86 -13.69 12.01
N PHE A 167 -6.35 -14.88 11.68
CA PHE A 167 -6.29 -15.39 10.31
C PHE A 167 -6.48 -16.90 10.27
N ILE A 168 -6.73 -17.48 9.09
CA ILE A 168 -6.99 -18.92 8.90
C ILE A 168 -8.13 -19.37 9.83
N PHE A 169 -9.35 -18.84 9.61
CA PHE A 169 -10.51 -19.22 10.39
C PHE A 169 -10.86 -20.73 10.15
N ASP A 170 -11.20 -21.52 11.16
CA ASP A 170 -11.37 -21.16 12.55
C ASP A 170 -10.12 -21.39 13.43
N HIS A 171 -9.02 -21.87 12.88
CA HIS A 171 -7.84 -22.24 13.68
C HIS A 171 -7.17 -21.03 14.35
N GLY A 172 -6.91 -19.96 13.62
CA GLY A 172 -6.23 -18.76 14.12
C GLY A 172 -7.13 -17.59 14.39
N LYS A 173 -8.45 -17.80 14.54
CA LYS A 173 -9.40 -16.75 14.92
C LYS A 173 -9.17 -16.28 16.34
N ILE A 174 -9.28 -14.97 16.58
CA ILE A 174 -9.26 -14.41 17.94
C ILE A 174 -10.52 -14.87 18.67
N ASP A 175 -10.35 -15.49 19.84
CA ASP A 175 -11.44 -16.09 20.62
C ASP A 175 -12.04 -15.07 21.59
N TRP A 176 -13.05 -14.35 21.12
CA TRP A 176 -13.73 -13.32 21.90
C TRP A 176 -14.49 -13.83 23.14
N ASN A 177 -14.59 -15.17 23.35
CA ASN A 177 -15.15 -15.73 24.59
C ASN A 177 -14.10 -15.78 25.72
N LYS A 178 -12.84 -15.47 25.43
CA LYS A 178 -11.77 -15.35 26.42
C LYS A 178 -11.50 -13.89 26.74
N GLU A 179 -10.77 -13.63 27.81
CA GLU A 179 -10.39 -12.28 28.24
C GLU A 179 -8.90 -12.01 28.02
N GLY A 180 -8.57 -10.73 27.79
CA GLY A 180 -7.20 -10.25 27.64
C GLY A 180 -6.42 -11.01 26.56
N SER A 181 -5.13 -11.15 26.77
CA SER A 181 -4.22 -11.79 25.83
C SER A 181 -4.53 -13.27 25.56
N ALA A 182 -5.28 -13.94 26.46
CA ALA A 182 -5.65 -15.35 26.27
C ALA A 182 -6.51 -15.58 25.00
N ARG A 183 -7.23 -14.55 24.53
CA ARG A 183 -8.02 -14.61 23.29
C ARG A 183 -7.15 -14.76 22.05
N TYR A 184 -5.88 -14.33 22.09
CA TYR A 184 -4.94 -14.32 20.98
C TYR A 184 -4.11 -15.61 20.85
N THR A 185 -4.21 -16.56 21.79
CA THR A 185 -3.32 -17.72 21.89
C THR A 185 -3.11 -18.45 20.57
N ASN A 186 -4.18 -18.81 19.87
CA ASN A 186 -4.11 -19.55 18.62
C ASN A 186 -3.55 -18.68 17.48
N TYR A 187 -4.06 -17.45 17.36
CA TYR A 187 -3.58 -16.50 16.36
C TYR A 187 -2.07 -16.24 16.50
N VAL A 188 -1.61 -15.92 17.70
CA VAL A 188 -0.19 -15.68 17.98
C VAL A 188 0.66 -16.92 17.69
N THR A 189 0.19 -18.12 18.00
CA THR A 189 0.92 -19.36 17.71
C THR A 189 1.16 -19.54 16.22
N LEU A 190 0.15 -19.30 15.37
CA LEU A 190 0.27 -19.39 13.92
C LEU A 190 1.09 -18.23 13.35
N SER A 191 0.86 -17.00 13.84
CA SER A 191 1.62 -15.81 13.42
C SER A 191 3.12 -15.96 13.73
N ASN A 192 3.46 -16.48 14.91
CA ASN A 192 4.85 -16.73 15.28
C ASN A 192 5.49 -17.82 14.39
N ALA A 193 4.74 -18.83 13.94
CA ALA A 193 5.25 -19.83 13.01
C ALA A 193 5.68 -19.17 11.68
N GLY A 194 4.87 -18.23 11.15
CA GLY A 194 5.23 -17.42 10.01
C GLY A 194 6.44 -16.52 10.29
N TYR A 195 6.42 -15.79 11.43
CA TYR A 195 7.54 -14.93 11.84
C TYR A 195 8.87 -15.70 11.88
N ASP A 196 8.89 -16.86 12.57
CA ASP A 196 10.11 -17.64 12.73
C ASP A 196 10.59 -18.22 11.38
N ALA A 197 9.67 -18.61 10.50
CA ALA A 197 9.97 -19.02 9.13
C ALA A 197 10.60 -17.90 8.29
N VAL A 198 10.11 -16.68 8.40
CA VAL A 198 10.74 -15.51 7.75
C VAL A 198 12.16 -15.33 8.26
N LYS A 199 12.35 -15.31 9.57
CA LYS A 199 13.68 -15.08 10.18
C LYS A 199 14.68 -16.20 9.89
N GLU A 200 14.21 -17.41 9.64
CA GLU A 200 15.07 -18.52 9.22
C GLU A 200 15.64 -18.29 7.80
N VAL A 201 14.84 -17.76 6.87
CA VAL A 201 15.26 -17.54 5.49
C VAL A 201 15.95 -16.18 5.30
N PHE A 202 15.35 -15.12 5.86
CA PHE A 202 15.81 -13.73 5.78
C PHE A 202 15.83 -13.08 7.17
N PRO A 203 16.92 -13.23 7.93
CA PRO A 203 17.02 -12.73 9.32
C PRO A 203 16.81 -11.21 9.43
N ASP A 204 17.19 -10.45 8.40
CA ASP A 204 17.17 -8.99 8.38
C ASP A 204 15.84 -8.41 7.85
N ALA A 205 14.97 -9.22 7.24
CA ALA A 205 13.66 -8.78 6.77
C ALA A 205 12.77 -8.34 7.95
N TYR A 206 12.08 -7.22 7.80
CA TYR A 206 11.07 -6.78 8.77
C TYR A 206 9.82 -7.63 8.64
N VAL A 207 9.39 -8.23 9.73
CA VAL A 207 8.12 -8.96 9.79
C VAL A 207 7.01 -8.02 10.26
N ILE A 208 5.97 -7.91 9.46
CA ILE A 208 4.84 -7.01 9.67
C ILE A 208 3.62 -7.80 10.15
N VAL A 209 2.97 -7.29 11.20
CA VAL A 209 1.59 -7.66 11.55
C VAL A 209 0.67 -6.53 11.09
N HIS A 210 -0.31 -6.86 10.28
CA HIS A 210 -1.16 -5.92 9.54
C HIS A 210 -2.60 -5.97 10.02
N ILE A 211 -3.18 -4.78 10.27
CA ILE A 211 -4.61 -4.60 10.55
C ILE A 211 -5.23 -3.50 9.70
N ALA A 212 -6.51 -3.64 9.43
CA ALA A 212 -7.32 -2.63 8.77
C ALA A 212 -7.72 -1.48 9.73
N ASN A 213 -8.27 -0.40 9.13
CA ASN A 213 -8.85 0.73 9.84
C ASN A 213 -7.85 1.54 10.67
N ALA A 214 -6.79 2.00 10.00
CA ALA A 214 -5.74 2.84 10.61
C ALA A 214 -6.29 3.97 11.49
N TYR A 215 -7.38 4.61 11.07
CA TYR A 215 -7.98 5.73 11.78
C TYR A 215 -8.47 5.42 13.20
N LYS A 216 -8.71 4.14 13.51
CA LYS A 216 -9.12 3.65 14.84
C LYS A 216 -8.03 2.90 15.59
N ALA A 217 -6.88 2.67 14.95
CA ALA A 217 -5.86 1.79 15.53
C ALA A 217 -5.27 2.33 16.84
N ALA A 218 -5.29 3.67 17.05
CA ALA A 218 -4.85 4.29 18.28
C ALA A 218 -5.95 4.28 19.38
N ASP A 219 -7.23 4.34 19.00
CA ASP A 219 -8.36 4.47 19.95
C ASP A 219 -8.49 3.24 20.85
N TYR A 220 -7.99 2.13 20.41
CA TYR A 220 -7.92 0.90 21.21
C TYR A 220 -6.73 0.90 22.18
N ASP A 221 -6.10 2.05 22.48
CA ASP A 221 -4.83 2.16 23.21
C ASP A 221 -3.76 1.19 22.67
N GLY A 222 -3.85 0.89 21.38
CA GLY A 222 -3.08 -0.19 20.78
C GLY A 222 -3.41 -1.56 21.34
N TRP A 223 -4.61 -1.77 21.92
CA TRP A 223 -4.97 -3.00 22.63
C TRP A 223 -4.77 -4.27 21.79
N PHE A 224 -5.04 -4.22 20.48
CA PHE A 224 -4.77 -5.34 19.59
C PHE A 224 -3.30 -5.77 19.68
N TYR A 225 -2.37 -4.84 19.44
CA TYR A 225 -0.95 -5.13 19.48
C TYR A 225 -0.45 -5.38 20.91
N LYS A 226 -1.05 -4.73 21.90
CA LYS A 226 -0.73 -4.97 23.31
C LYS A 226 -1.09 -6.40 23.71
N GLU A 227 -2.33 -6.83 23.50
CA GLU A 227 -2.74 -8.21 23.82
C GLU A 227 -2.02 -9.25 22.97
N PHE A 228 -1.76 -8.94 21.69
CA PHE A 228 -0.92 -9.77 20.83
C PHE A 228 0.49 -9.98 21.42
N LYS A 229 1.14 -8.91 21.86
CA LYS A 229 2.46 -8.97 22.55
C LYS A 229 2.40 -9.69 23.87
N GLU A 230 1.39 -9.45 24.70
CA GLU A 230 1.19 -10.13 25.98
C GLU A 230 0.95 -11.63 25.80
N ALA A 231 0.35 -12.05 24.69
CA ALA A 231 0.22 -13.45 24.30
C ALA A 231 1.54 -14.07 23.75
N GLY A 232 2.62 -13.30 23.68
CA GLY A 232 3.92 -13.74 23.15
C GLY A 232 4.10 -13.53 21.65
N GLY A 233 3.27 -12.70 21.01
CA GLY A 233 3.35 -12.38 19.58
C GLY A 233 4.59 -11.60 19.21
N LYS A 234 5.13 -11.89 18.03
CA LYS A 234 6.36 -11.31 17.48
C LYS A 234 6.05 -10.49 16.24
N PHE A 235 6.61 -9.29 16.15
CA PHE A 235 6.67 -8.46 14.94
C PHE A 235 7.80 -7.44 15.05
N ASP A 236 8.29 -6.97 13.91
CA ASP A 236 9.32 -5.94 13.81
C ASP A 236 8.74 -4.60 13.37
N MET A 237 7.55 -4.61 12.75
CA MET A 237 6.87 -3.44 12.19
C MET A 237 5.36 -3.64 12.25
N ILE A 238 4.64 -2.54 12.35
CA ILE A 238 3.17 -2.51 12.28
C ILE A 238 2.74 -2.09 10.88
N GLY A 239 1.80 -2.84 10.27
CA GLY A 239 1.15 -2.49 9.02
C GLY A 239 -0.30 -2.04 9.25
N LEU A 240 -0.72 -1.00 8.55
CA LEU A 240 -2.07 -0.45 8.65
C LEU A 240 -2.67 -0.24 7.25
N SER A 241 -3.93 -0.65 7.03
CA SER A 241 -4.72 -0.17 5.89
C SER A 241 -5.43 1.13 6.25
N HIS A 242 -5.34 2.11 5.38
CA HIS A 242 -6.03 3.38 5.48
C HIS A 242 -6.72 3.75 4.18
N TYR A 243 -8.04 3.64 4.18
CA TYR A 243 -8.87 4.13 3.09
C TYR A 243 -9.64 5.36 3.57
N PRO A 244 -9.22 6.57 3.15
CA PRO A 244 -9.83 7.81 3.60
C PRO A 244 -11.31 7.90 3.20
N ASP A 245 -12.14 8.46 4.09
CA ASP A 245 -13.53 8.73 3.77
C ASP A 245 -13.67 9.68 2.58
N LEU A 246 -14.59 9.38 1.67
CA LEU A 246 -14.73 10.13 0.42
C LEU A 246 -15.13 11.61 0.62
N ASN A 247 -15.78 11.94 1.74
CA ASN A 247 -16.28 13.27 2.02
C ASN A 247 -15.58 13.94 3.21
N ASP A 248 -15.19 13.14 4.21
CA ASP A 248 -14.67 13.61 5.50
C ASP A 248 -13.19 13.21 5.72
N TRP A 249 -12.41 12.98 4.65
CA TRP A 249 -10.99 12.58 4.71
C TRP A 249 -10.09 13.59 5.47
N ASP A 250 -10.49 14.85 5.55
CA ASP A 250 -9.80 15.93 6.28
C ASP A 250 -10.41 16.20 7.67
N SER A 251 -11.40 15.41 8.09
CA SER A 251 -12.08 15.55 9.37
C SER A 251 -11.13 15.42 10.56
N THR A 252 -11.45 16.14 11.62
CA THR A 252 -10.77 16.02 12.93
C THR A 252 -11.57 15.19 13.94
N LYS A 253 -12.73 14.64 13.55
CA LYS A 253 -13.54 13.75 14.41
C LYS A 253 -12.87 12.39 14.50
N SER A 254 -12.77 11.81 15.69
CA SER A 254 -12.02 10.59 15.97
C SER A 254 -12.60 9.32 15.32
N ASP A 255 -13.88 9.31 15.02
CA ASP A 255 -14.60 8.16 14.45
C ASP A 255 -14.64 8.14 12.92
N VAL A 256 -13.97 9.09 12.26
CA VAL A 256 -13.94 9.24 10.82
C VAL A 256 -12.62 8.69 10.24
N ALA A 257 -12.69 8.02 9.10
CA ALA A 257 -11.51 7.56 8.36
C ALA A 257 -10.78 8.73 7.69
N SER A 258 -10.20 9.61 8.52
CA SER A 258 -9.44 10.78 8.08
C SER A 258 -7.94 10.56 8.10
N ASN A 259 -7.22 11.30 7.26
CA ASN A 259 -5.75 11.28 7.23
C ASN A 259 -5.13 11.73 8.57
N ALA A 260 -5.81 12.63 9.29
CA ALA A 260 -5.35 13.08 10.61
C ALA A 260 -5.39 11.94 11.63
N ASN A 261 -6.48 11.16 11.65
CA ASN A 261 -6.61 10.02 12.56
C ASN A 261 -5.64 8.89 12.21
N ALA A 262 -5.43 8.61 10.92
CA ALA A 262 -4.42 7.65 10.49
C ALA A 262 -3.00 8.07 10.92
N ALA A 263 -2.63 9.34 10.73
CA ALA A 263 -1.33 9.87 11.17
C ALA A 263 -1.16 9.81 12.69
N ASN A 264 -2.24 10.08 13.45
CA ASN A 264 -2.24 9.93 14.91
C ASN A 264 -2.00 8.47 15.33
N SER A 265 -2.63 7.51 14.65
CA SER A 265 -2.42 6.08 14.91
C SER A 265 -0.98 5.65 14.60
N VAL A 266 -0.43 6.08 13.47
CA VAL A 266 0.98 5.83 13.12
C VAL A 266 1.90 6.32 14.23
N LYS A 267 1.73 7.56 14.67
CA LYS A 267 2.55 8.14 15.75
C LYS A 267 2.36 7.40 17.07
N THR A 268 1.12 7.19 17.49
CA THR A 268 0.79 6.58 18.79
C THR A 268 1.31 5.15 18.89
N LEU A 269 1.07 4.33 17.87
CA LEU A 269 1.51 2.94 17.86
C LEU A 269 3.05 2.83 17.79
N GLY A 270 3.69 3.65 16.96
CA GLY A 270 5.14 3.68 16.87
C GLY A 270 5.81 4.13 18.18
N ASP A 271 5.21 5.12 18.87
CA ASP A 271 5.68 5.56 20.18
C ASP A 271 5.47 4.50 21.27
N LEU A 272 4.34 3.78 21.23
CA LEU A 272 4.00 2.78 22.23
C LEU A 272 4.86 1.52 22.10
N PHE A 273 4.99 0.99 20.88
CA PHE A 273 5.67 -0.29 20.64
C PHE A 273 7.14 -0.17 20.27
N LYS A 274 7.63 1.06 20.00
CA LYS A 274 9.03 1.35 19.61
C LYS A 274 9.45 0.62 18.33
N VAL A 275 8.53 0.46 17.41
CA VAL A 275 8.74 -0.11 16.08
C VAL A 275 8.24 0.85 15.00
N PRO A 276 8.78 0.76 13.76
CA PRO A 276 8.23 1.51 12.65
C PRO A 276 6.77 1.09 12.36
N VAL A 277 5.99 2.02 11.84
CA VAL A 277 4.63 1.80 11.35
C VAL A 277 4.58 2.18 9.87
N MET A 278 3.96 1.37 9.05
CA MET A 278 3.77 1.63 7.62
C MET A 278 2.28 1.59 7.27
N ILE A 279 1.82 2.54 6.48
CA ILE A 279 0.53 2.43 5.80
C ILE A 279 0.76 1.52 4.61
N VAL A 280 0.43 0.23 4.76
CA VAL A 280 0.71 -0.81 3.76
C VAL A 280 -0.39 -0.94 2.71
N GLU A 281 -1.52 -0.27 2.93
CA GLU A 281 -2.59 -0.12 1.95
C GLU A 281 -3.25 1.25 2.07
N THR A 282 -3.45 1.89 0.93
CA THR A 282 -4.32 3.07 0.79
C THR A 282 -4.88 3.10 -0.63
N GLY A 283 -5.91 3.88 -0.84
CA GLY A 283 -6.52 4.13 -2.13
C GLY A 283 -7.58 5.21 -2.01
N PHE A 284 -8.02 5.76 -3.15
CA PHE A 284 -9.11 6.72 -3.20
C PHE A 284 -9.86 6.59 -4.50
N SER A 285 -11.08 7.16 -4.58
CA SER A 285 -11.94 7.01 -5.76
C SER A 285 -11.23 7.39 -7.07
N VAL A 286 -11.22 6.45 -8.01
CA VAL A 286 -10.68 6.65 -9.36
C VAL A 286 -11.51 7.63 -10.18
N GLN A 287 -12.75 7.89 -9.76
CA GLN A 287 -13.69 8.79 -10.47
C GLN A 287 -13.34 10.26 -10.30
N ASP A 288 -12.53 10.62 -9.32
CA ASP A 288 -12.11 12.00 -9.04
C ASP A 288 -10.60 12.07 -8.75
N ALA A 289 -9.81 12.03 -9.81
CA ALA A 289 -8.34 12.02 -9.72
C ALA A 289 -7.76 13.27 -9.05
N ASP A 290 -8.40 14.43 -9.22
CA ASP A 290 -7.95 15.70 -8.62
C ASP A 290 -8.16 15.65 -7.10
N LYS A 291 -9.31 15.16 -6.65
CA LYS A 291 -9.58 14.94 -5.22
C LYS A 291 -8.67 13.87 -4.65
N ALA A 292 -8.47 12.75 -5.36
CA ALA A 292 -7.52 11.71 -4.96
C ALA A 292 -6.10 12.27 -4.77
N SER A 293 -5.64 13.14 -5.66
CA SER A 293 -4.35 13.83 -5.54
C SER A 293 -4.27 14.69 -4.27
N GLN A 294 -5.32 15.46 -3.96
CA GLN A 294 -5.39 16.25 -2.73
C GLN A 294 -5.32 15.38 -1.48
N VAL A 295 -6.11 14.30 -1.45
CA VAL A 295 -6.17 13.35 -0.33
C VAL A 295 -4.83 12.68 -0.09
N MET A 296 -4.19 12.17 -1.15
CA MET A 296 -2.87 11.54 -1.05
C MET A 296 -1.80 12.55 -0.64
N THR A 297 -1.80 13.76 -1.22
CA THR A 297 -0.86 14.83 -0.83
C THR A 297 -1.00 15.19 0.65
N ASP A 298 -2.22 15.28 1.16
CA ASP A 298 -2.47 15.54 2.58
C ASP A 298 -2.01 14.39 3.48
N LEU A 299 -2.24 13.12 3.07
CA LEU A 299 -1.77 11.95 3.79
C LEU A 299 -0.23 11.96 3.91
N PHE A 300 0.47 12.18 2.79
CA PHE A 300 1.93 12.31 2.79
C PHE A 300 2.40 13.46 3.69
N LYS A 301 1.78 14.63 3.58
CA LYS A 301 2.11 15.80 4.42
C LYS A 301 2.00 15.52 5.91
N LYS A 302 1.01 14.72 6.32
CA LYS A 302 0.78 14.39 7.73
C LYS A 302 1.68 13.28 8.26
N THR A 303 2.24 12.44 7.37
CA THR A 303 2.93 11.21 7.80
C THR A 303 4.42 11.17 7.50
N LYS A 304 4.89 11.76 6.37
CA LYS A 304 6.28 11.59 5.90
C LYS A 304 7.36 12.09 6.87
N ASP A 305 7.04 13.09 7.67
CA ASP A 305 7.97 13.70 8.63
C ASP A 305 7.81 13.11 10.05
N LEU A 306 6.93 12.13 10.23
CA LEU A 306 6.80 11.39 11.48
C LEU A 306 7.93 10.35 11.57
N PRO A 307 8.78 10.38 12.60
CA PRO A 307 9.84 9.39 12.76
C PRO A 307 9.35 7.95 12.86
N GLN A 308 8.09 7.77 13.24
CA GLN A 308 7.43 6.48 13.36
C GLN A 308 6.96 5.92 12.01
N CYS A 309 6.73 6.79 11.00
CA CYS A 309 6.20 6.38 9.71
C CYS A 309 7.30 5.89 8.78
N ALA A 310 7.23 4.62 8.40
CA ALA A 310 8.18 4.02 7.44
C ALA A 310 7.81 4.29 5.98
N GLY A 311 6.52 4.55 5.69
CA GLY A 311 6.08 4.79 4.32
C GLY A 311 4.60 4.56 4.07
N ILE A 312 4.24 4.69 2.80
CA ILE A 312 2.88 4.51 2.29
C ILE A 312 2.93 3.65 1.02
N ILE A 313 2.04 2.66 0.93
CA ILE A 313 1.83 1.82 -0.25
C ILE A 313 0.41 2.03 -0.76
N TYR A 314 0.27 2.37 -2.04
CA TYR A 314 -1.02 2.43 -2.72
C TYR A 314 -1.44 1.01 -3.10
N TRP A 315 -2.65 0.59 -2.71
CA TRP A 315 -3.15 -0.75 -3.05
C TRP A 315 -3.77 -0.77 -4.44
N GLU A 316 -3.24 -1.63 -5.29
CA GLU A 316 -3.68 -1.85 -6.68
C GLU A 316 -3.93 -0.54 -7.47
N PRO A 317 -2.94 0.37 -7.53
CA PRO A 317 -3.11 1.63 -8.26
C PRO A 317 -3.45 1.43 -9.74
N LEU A 318 -3.09 0.28 -10.32
CA LEU A 318 -3.34 -0.07 -11.72
C LEU A 318 -4.82 -0.20 -12.06
N ALA A 319 -5.69 -0.40 -11.07
CA ALA A 319 -7.13 -0.48 -11.27
C ALA A 319 -7.67 0.85 -11.80
N ASP A 320 -8.61 0.74 -12.73
CA ASP A 320 -9.21 1.85 -13.49
C ASP A 320 -10.73 1.99 -13.24
N GLY A 321 -11.27 1.22 -12.29
CA GLY A 321 -12.70 1.18 -11.97
C GLY A 321 -13.56 0.41 -12.99
N VAL A 322 -12.95 -0.17 -14.02
CA VAL A 322 -13.65 -0.94 -15.08
C VAL A 322 -13.12 -2.36 -15.18
N TRP A 323 -11.80 -2.53 -15.25
CA TRP A 323 -11.18 -3.84 -15.29
C TRP A 323 -11.40 -4.59 -13.97
N LYS A 324 -11.68 -5.88 -14.09
CA LYS A 324 -11.75 -6.79 -12.94
C LYS A 324 -11.28 -8.18 -13.35
N PRO A 325 -10.72 -8.96 -12.41
CA PRO A 325 -10.44 -10.36 -12.64
C PRO A 325 -11.73 -11.14 -12.97
N ASP A 326 -11.64 -12.15 -13.80
CA ASP A 326 -12.80 -12.98 -14.19
C ASP A 326 -13.52 -13.60 -12.98
N TYR A 327 -12.74 -14.00 -11.97
CA TYR A 327 -13.29 -14.61 -10.75
C TYR A 327 -14.11 -13.62 -9.89
N TYR A 328 -13.98 -12.29 -10.06
CA TYR A 328 -14.85 -11.32 -9.40
C TYR A 328 -16.30 -11.51 -9.78
N THR A 329 -16.56 -11.92 -11.03
CA THR A 329 -17.91 -12.24 -11.48
C THR A 329 -18.47 -13.44 -10.73
N THR A 330 -17.65 -14.46 -10.42
CA THR A 330 -18.06 -15.68 -9.69
C THR A 330 -18.45 -15.38 -8.25
N VAL A 331 -17.77 -14.42 -7.60
CA VAL A 331 -18.06 -14.00 -6.21
C VAL A 331 -19.01 -12.81 -6.12
N GLY A 332 -19.50 -12.30 -7.27
CA GLY A 332 -20.46 -11.19 -7.33
C GLY A 332 -19.87 -9.81 -7.07
N TRP A 333 -18.54 -9.64 -7.24
CA TRP A 333 -17.86 -8.36 -7.02
C TRP A 333 -17.81 -7.50 -8.28
N GLY A 334 -17.92 -6.18 -8.07
CA GLY A 334 -17.65 -5.17 -9.10
C GLY A 334 -16.16 -4.95 -9.32
N ALA A 335 -15.81 -4.11 -10.30
CA ALA A 335 -14.44 -3.64 -10.44
C ALA A 335 -14.02 -2.81 -9.21
N TYR A 336 -12.74 -2.88 -8.86
CA TYR A 336 -12.18 -2.04 -7.80
C TYR A 336 -12.09 -0.58 -8.29
N ASP A 337 -12.69 0.33 -7.55
CA ASP A 337 -12.90 1.73 -7.95
C ASP A 337 -12.01 2.74 -7.17
N MET A 338 -11.06 2.25 -6.39
CA MET A 338 -10.10 3.09 -5.65
C MET A 338 -8.68 3.00 -6.23
N GLY A 339 -8.56 2.70 -7.53
CA GLY A 339 -7.30 2.72 -8.24
C GLY A 339 -6.83 4.12 -8.60
N ALA A 340 -5.79 4.20 -9.43
CA ALA A 340 -5.15 5.47 -9.79
C ALA A 340 -4.70 5.49 -11.26
N PHE A 341 -5.33 4.68 -12.11
CA PHE A 341 -5.05 4.64 -13.54
C PHE A 341 -6.32 4.92 -14.34
N THR A 342 -6.13 5.48 -15.54
CA THR A 342 -7.21 5.62 -16.52
C THR A 342 -7.48 4.28 -17.20
N THR A 343 -8.63 4.15 -17.86
CA THR A 343 -8.98 2.98 -18.68
C THR A 343 -7.99 2.72 -19.81
N ASP A 344 -7.29 3.77 -20.27
CA ASP A 344 -6.25 3.69 -21.28
C ASP A 344 -4.87 3.30 -20.72
N GLY A 345 -4.78 2.99 -19.42
CA GLY A 345 -3.56 2.51 -18.76
C GLY A 345 -2.53 3.61 -18.43
N MET A 346 -2.95 4.85 -18.29
CA MET A 346 -2.08 5.96 -17.85
C MET A 346 -2.31 6.27 -16.36
N PRO A 347 -1.26 6.62 -15.60
CA PRO A 347 -1.40 7.04 -14.22
C PRO A 347 -2.17 8.37 -14.14
N THR A 348 -2.97 8.54 -13.09
CA THR A 348 -3.70 9.76 -12.78
C THR A 348 -2.96 10.63 -11.76
N ALA A 349 -3.45 11.84 -11.52
CA ALA A 349 -2.91 12.76 -10.52
C ALA A 349 -2.93 12.20 -9.09
N ALA A 350 -3.71 11.15 -8.81
CA ALA A 350 -3.70 10.44 -7.52
C ALA A 350 -2.30 9.95 -7.09
N LEU A 351 -1.40 9.72 -8.06
CA LEU A 351 -0.04 9.25 -7.82
C LEU A 351 1.02 10.36 -7.72
N ASP A 352 0.65 11.63 -7.89
CA ASP A 352 1.61 12.74 -7.85
C ASP A 352 2.36 12.83 -6.51
N ALA A 353 1.69 12.52 -5.39
CA ALA A 353 2.30 12.50 -4.08
C ALA A 353 3.39 11.42 -3.91
N PHE A 354 3.38 10.38 -4.73
CA PHE A 354 4.39 9.30 -4.73
C PHE A 354 5.65 9.68 -5.51
N GLY A 355 5.64 10.78 -6.26
CA GLY A 355 6.81 11.32 -6.95
C GLY A 355 7.89 11.82 -5.98
N ASN A 356 9.14 11.90 -6.48
CA ASN A 356 10.31 12.33 -5.68
C ASN A 356 10.36 13.86 -5.44
N GLY A 357 9.28 14.59 -5.69
CA GLY A 357 9.25 16.06 -5.57
C GLY A 357 10.04 16.79 -6.67
N SER A 358 10.69 16.07 -7.59
CA SER A 358 11.49 16.67 -8.68
C SER A 358 10.72 16.84 -9.99
N THR A 359 9.60 16.14 -10.16
CA THR A 359 8.64 16.38 -11.25
C THR A 359 7.26 15.95 -10.75
N ALA A 360 6.30 16.87 -10.69
CA ALA A 360 4.90 16.48 -10.67
C ALA A 360 4.67 15.58 -11.89
N ILE A 361 4.14 14.36 -11.67
CA ILE A 361 3.84 13.42 -12.76
C ILE A 361 2.81 14.06 -13.70
N HIS A 362 1.89 14.77 -13.11
CA HIS A 362 1.02 15.74 -13.77
C HIS A 362 1.47 17.12 -13.31
N THR A 363 1.80 18.01 -14.26
CA THR A 363 1.86 19.42 -13.94
C THR A 363 0.53 19.72 -13.26
N PRO A 364 0.51 20.23 -12.01
CA PRO A 364 -0.76 20.71 -11.49
C PRO A 364 -1.32 21.58 -12.60
N LEU A 365 -2.54 21.31 -13.04
CA LEU A 365 -3.31 22.35 -13.68
C LEU A 365 -3.25 23.44 -12.61
N SER A 366 -2.21 24.30 -12.71
CA SER A 366 -2.21 25.49 -11.93
C SER A 366 -3.63 25.98 -12.10
N ALA A 367 -4.24 26.44 -11.01
CA ALA A 367 -5.28 27.46 -11.14
C ALA A 367 -4.59 28.67 -11.81
N ASN A 368 -3.99 28.43 -12.95
CA ASN A 368 -3.87 29.40 -13.98
C ASN A 368 -5.33 29.73 -14.29
N ASN A 369 -5.73 30.84 -13.76
CA ASN A 369 -6.38 31.79 -14.61
C ASN A 369 -5.64 31.76 -15.96
N HIS A 370 -5.80 30.65 -16.74
CA HIS A 370 -5.88 30.80 -18.14
C HIS A 370 -7.11 31.71 -18.28
N ASP A 371 -6.83 33.01 -18.39
CA ASP A 371 -7.60 33.84 -19.27
C ASP A 371 -7.58 33.08 -20.60
N GLU A 372 -8.46 32.06 -20.72
CA GLU A 372 -8.76 31.43 -22.00
C GLU A 372 -9.16 32.61 -22.86
N ALA A 373 -8.31 32.86 -23.84
CA ALA A 373 -8.44 34.04 -24.66
C ALA A 373 -9.89 34.10 -25.15
N THR A 374 -10.59 35.14 -24.76
CA THR A 374 -11.96 35.35 -25.21
C THR A 374 -11.93 35.54 -26.71
N LEU A 375 -12.45 34.55 -27.42
CA LEU A 375 -12.56 34.63 -28.87
C LEU A 375 -13.92 35.23 -29.24
N TRP A 376 -13.91 36.11 -30.23
CA TRP A 376 -15.11 36.76 -30.74
C TRP A 376 -15.35 36.37 -32.19
N TYR A 377 -16.58 36.02 -32.50
CA TYR A 377 -16.99 35.65 -33.86
C TYR A 377 -18.18 36.52 -34.28
N ASP A 378 -18.21 36.94 -35.56
CA ASP A 378 -19.42 37.51 -36.13
C ASP A 378 -20.49 36.42 -36.36
N LEU A 379 -21.67 36.82 -36.80
CA LEU A 379 -22.76 35.86 -37.05
C LEU A 379 -22.50 34.93 -38.26
N GLN A 380 -21.47 35.19 -39.04
CA GLN A 380 -21.00 34.34 -40.12
C GLN A 380 -19.90 33.40 -39.70
N GLY A 381 -19.55 33.39 -38.39
CA GLY A 381 -18.55 32.51 -37.83
C GLY A 381 -17.10 32.94 -38.05
N ARG A 382 -16.84 34.15 -38.52
CA ARG A 382 -15.49 34.69 -38.71
C ARG A 382 -14.99 35.29 -37.43
N GLN A 383 -13.77 34.92 -37.05
CA GLN A 383 -13.14 35.40 -35.82
C GLN A 383 -12.73 36.88 -35.98
N THR A 384 -12.97 37.70 -34.96
CA THR A 384 -12.50 39.07 -34.86
C THR A 384 -11.75 39.32 -33.56
N ALA A 385 -10.63 40.00 -33.63
CA ALA A 385 -9.83 40.37 -32.46
C ALA A 385 -10.41 41.53 -31.67
N THR A 386 -11.11 42.47 -32.35
CA THR A 386 -11.67 43.69 -31.78
C THR A 386 -13.14 43.82 -32.21
N PRO A 387 -14.07 43.24 -31.43
CA PRO A 387 -15.48 43.38 -31.74
C PRO A 387 -15.91 44.84 -31.53
N SER A 388 -16.61 45.40 -32.53
CA SER A 388 -17.20 46.73 -32.49
C SER A 388 -18.69 46.63 -32.14
N LYS A 389 -19.43 47.77 -32.26
CA LYS A 389 -20.89 47.76 -32.07
C LYS A 389 -21.56 46.69 -32.93
N GLY A 390 -22.39 45.83 -32.32
CA GLY A 390 -23.12 44.80 -33.04
C GLY A 390 -23.33 43.51 -32.23
N LEU A 391 -23.88 42.47 -32.89
CA LEU A 391 -24.14 41.16 -32.30
C LEU A 391 -23.00 40.22 -32.65
N TYR A 392 -22.42 39.60 -31.59
CA TYR A 392 -21.29 38.67 -31.68
C TYR A 392 -21.53 37.38 -30.88
N ILE A 393 -20.80 36.32 -31.22
CA ILE A 393 -20.66 35.14 -30.41
C ILE A 393 -19.34 35.27 -29.64
N LYS A 394 -19.43 35.37 -28.33
CA LYS A 394 -18.29 35.30 -27.40
C LYS A 394 -18.06 33.88 -27.02
N LYS A 395 -16.86 33.36 -27.25
CA LYS A 395 -16.43 32.01 -26.84
C LYS A 395 -15.29 32.10 -25.84
N LYS A 396 -15.43 31.41 -24.70
CA LYS A 396 -14.36 31.22 -23.71
C LYS A 396 -14.32 29.73 -23.37
N GLY A 397 -13.27 29.02 -23.80
CA GLY A 397 -13.19 27.57 -23.68
C GLY A 397 -14.31 26.83 -24.41
N LYS A 398 -15.04 26.00 -23.67
CA LYS A 398 -16.21 25.27 -24.20
C LYS A 398 -17.48 26.10 -24.21
N ASP A 399 -17.52 27.22 -23.50
CA ASP A 399 -18.71 28.05 -23.36
C ASP A 399 -18.79 29.08 -24.50
N SER A 400 -19.99 29.24 -25.01
CA SER A 400 -20.27 30.28 -26.01
C SER A 400 -21.62 30.95 -25.73
N CYS A 401 -21.66 32.29 -25.91
CA CYS A 401 -22.90 33.05 -25.75
C CYS A 401 -22.98 34.14 -26.79
N LYS A 402 -24.23 34.54 -27.16
CA LYS A 402 -24.47 35.72 -28.00
C LYS A 402 -24.45 36.96 -27.15
N ILE A 403 -23.69 37.96 -27.58
CA ILE A 403 -23.57 39.26 -26.90
C ILE A 403 -23.83 40.39 -27.89
N VAL A 404 -24.64 41.36 -27.47
CA VAL A 404 -24.82 42.63 -28.19
C VAL A 404 -23.88 43.64 -27.55
N LEU A 405 -22.97 44.18 -28.34
CA LEU A 405 -22.12 45.28 -27.91
C LEU A 405 -22.77 46.62 -28.33
N PRO A 406 -22.88 47.58 -27.40
CA PRO A 406 -23.57 48.85 -27.61
C PRO A 406 -22.90 49.79 -28.64
#